data_a8b3061f8a5d9595794adff470ed5f7c
#
_entry.id   a8b3061f8a5d9595794adff470ed5f7c
#
_cell.length_a   1.000
_cell.length_b   1.000
_cell.length_c   1.000
_cell.angle_alpha   90.00
_cell.angle_beta   90.00
_cell.angle_gamma   90.00
#
_symmetry.space_group_name_H-M   'P 1'
#
loop_
_entity.id
_entity.type
_entity.pdbx_description
1 polymer ?
#
loop_
_entity_poly.entity_id
_entity_poly.type
_entity_poly.pdbx_seq_one_letter_code
_entity_poly.pdbx_strand_id
1 'polypeptide(L)'
;MKPRRLFILKVFGYSLLLFLLGRYLLHGYAVVLGIGTRLTNLYYRLPPDIEKFLYGSSMTIIAFLSLTLATPKVTIPKKAGLIAGGMAVFFLVDLVFVQYVIYPFRRAPLDENHLVYELYFCIKWLLPFLLWITMCYPFLGDLFITRQKTEKVA
;
A
#
# COMPACT_ATOMS: atom_id res chain seq x y z
N MET A 1 21.09 1.17 -20.62
CA MET A 1 20.88 0.75 -19.20
C MET A 1 20.03 -0.52 -19.17
N LYS A 2 20.40 -1.55 -18.37
CA LYS A 2 19.57 -2.78 -18.26
C LYS A 2 18.19 -2.42 -17.69
N PRO A 3 17.08 -2.97 -18.21
CA PRO A 3 15.72 -2.59 -17.83
C PRO A 3 15.45 -2.69 -16.32
N ARG A 4 16.10 -3.65 -15.65
CA ARG A 4 16.02 -3.82 -14.18
C ARG A 4 16.62 -2.64 -13.41
N ARG A 5 17.77 -2.10 -13.85
CA ARG A 5 18.40 -0.94 -13.18
C ARG A 5 17.52 0.30 -13.30
N LEU A 6 16.93 0.49 -14.48
CA LEU A 6 16.01 1.59 -14.72
C LEU A 6 14.73 1.47 -13.86
N PHE A 7 14.20 0.26 -13.69
CA PHE A 7 13.06 0.00 -12.82
C PHE A 7 13.38 0.36 -11.37
N ILE A 8 14.49 -0.15 -10.82
CA ILE A 8 14.92 0.13 -9.44
C ILE A 8 15.10 1.63 -9.22
N LEU A 9 15.76 2.32 -10.17
CA LEU A 9 15.97 3.77 -10.09
C LEU A 9 14.63 4.54 -10.08
N LYS A 10 13.66 4.12 -10.91
CA LYS A 10 12.32 4.70 -10.91
C LYS A 10 11.57 4.45 -9.61
N VAL A 11 11.61 3.23 -9.06
CA VAL A 11 11.00 2.92 -7.77
C VAL A 11 11.57 3.82 -6.69
N PHE A 12 12.89 3.93 -6.62
CA PHE A 12 13.55 4.79 -5.64
C PHE A 12 13.18 6.26 -5.81
N GLY A 13 13.20 6.78 -7.04
CA GLY A 13 12.84 8.17 -7.33
C GLY A 13 11.38 8.48 -6.98
N TYR A 14 10.44 7.59 -7.33
CA TYR A 14 9.03 7.76 -6.97
C TYR A 14 8.82 7.62 -5.46
N SER A 15 9.50 6.69 -4.79
CA SER A 15 9.43 6.55 -3.34
C SER A 15 9.89 7.81 -2.61
N LEU A 16 11.00 8.39 -3.05
CA LEU A 16 11.52 9.64 -2.48
C LEU A 16 10.54 10.80 -2.70
N LEU A 17 10.03 10.96 -3.93
CA LEU A 17 9.06 12.00 -4.26
C LEU A 17 7.78 11.85 -3.43
N LEU A 18 7.22 10.64 -3.37
CA LEU A 18 6.01 10.36 -2.61
C LEU A 18 6.22 10.48 -1.11
N PHE A 19 7.41 10.17 -0.61
CA PHE A 19 7.78 10.38 0.80
C PHE A 19 7.79 11.87 1.15
N LEU A 20 8.35 12.72 0.29
CA LEU A 20 8.31 14.17 0.48
C LEU A 20 6.88 14.74 0.44
N LEU A 21 6.00 14.15 -0.37
CA LEU A 21 4.58 14.47 -0.44
C LEU A 21 3.75 13.73 0.61
N GLY A 22 4.36 12.81 1.37
CA GLY A 22 3.68 11.88 2.27
C GLY A 22 2.80 12.55 3.31
N ARG A 23 3.20 13.73 3.78
CA ARG A 23 2.42 14.51 4.74
C ARG A 23 1.04 14.90 4.21
N TYR A 24 0.96 15.30 2.94
CA TYR A 24 -0.29 15.67 2.27
C TYR A 24 -1.12 14.43 1.94
N LEU A 25 -0.48 13.36 1.47
CA LEU A 25 -1.13 12.08 1.18
C LEU A 25 -1.72 11.46 2.45
N LEU A 26 -0.98 11.51 3.55
CA LEU A 26 -1.43 11.03 4.85
C LEU A 26 -2.66 11.79 5.34
N HIS A 27 -2.63 13.12 5.25
CA HIS A 27 -3.75 13.95 5.67
C HIS A 27 -5.00 13.64 4.83
N GLY A 28 -4.87 13.58 3.50
CA GLY A 28 -5.97 13.22 2.61
C GLY A 28 -6.52 11.82 2.92
N TYR A 29 -5.66 10.84 3.13
CA TYR A 29 -6.07 9.47 3.48
C TYR A 29 -6.78 9.42 4.84
N ALA A 30 -6.28 10.14 5.85
CA ALA A 30 -6.91 10.23 7.17
C ALA A 30 -8.32 10.82 7.10
N VAL A 31 -8.53 11.85 6.26
CA VAL A 31 -9.85 12.46 6.04
C VAL A 31 -10.80 11.45 5.41
N VAL A 32 -10.36 10.74 4.36
CA VAL A 32 -11.18 9.73 3.68
C VAL A 32 -11.53 8.57 4.62
N LEU A 33 -10.57 8.09 5.40
CA LEU A 33 -10.80 7.05 6.40
C LEU A 33 -11.76 7.51 7.49
N GLY A 34 -11.62 8.76 7.96
CA GLY A 34 -12.52 9.38 8.93
C GLY A 34 -13.96 9.52 8.41
N ILE A 35 -14.14 9.84 7.13
CA ILE A 35 -15.46 9.84 6.49
C ILE A 35 -16.03 8.42 6.41
N GLY A 36 -15.22 7.43 6.00
CA GLY A 36 -15.63 6.04 5.90
C GLY A 36 -16.10 5.47 7.24
N THR A 37 -15.37 5.75 8.32
CA THR A 37 -15.75 5.32 9.67
C THR A 37 -17.04 5.99 10.16
N ARG A 38 -17.31 7.23 9.76
CA ARG A 38 -18.59 7.93 10.08
C ARG A 38 -19.76 7.31 9.32
N LEU A 39 -19.59 7.00 8.04
CA LEU A 39 -20.65 6.41 7.20
C LEU A 39 -21.06 5.01 7.67
N THR A 40 -20.17 4.29 8.32
CA THR A 40 -20.46 2.96 8.90
C THR A 40 -21.08 3.00 10.30
N ASN A 41 -21.64 4.16 10.71
CA ASN A 41 -22.21 4.40 12.04
C ASN A 41 -21.22 4.25 13.21
N LEU A 42 -19.94 4.27 12.94
CA LEU A 42 -18.91 4.30 13.96
C LEU A 42 -18.73 5.76 14.45
N TYR A 43 -19.60 6.16 15.33
CA TYR A 43 -19.63 7.47 15.99
C TYR A 43 -18.44 7.63 16.95
N TYR A 44 -17.20 7.74 16.47
CA TYR A 44 -16.11 7.90 17.42
C TYR A 44 -15.02 8.84 16.93
N ARG A 45 -14.56 9.68 17.86
CA ARG A 45 -13.31 10.43 17.74
C ARG A 45 -12.20 9.41 17.54
N LEU A 46 -11.47 9.55 16.45
CA LEU A 46 -10.29 8.75 16.18
C LEU A 46 -9.36 8.82 17.42
N PRO A 47 -8.93 7.69 18.00
CA PRO A 47 -8.05 7.71 19.15
C PRO A 47 -6.74 8.41 18.81
N PRO A 48 -6.07 9.05 19.79
CA PRO A 48 -4.80 9.75 19.56
C PRO A 48 -3.70 8.86 18.95
N ASP A 49 -3.74 7.57 19.19
CA ASP A 49 -2.80 6.59 18.62
C ASP A 49 -3.02 6.29 17.14
N ILE A 50 -4.11 6.78 16.56
CA ILE A 50 -4.40 6.56 15.15
C ILE A 50 -3.38 7.27 14.24
N GLU A 51 -2.70 8.31 14.73
CA GLU A 51 -1.63 8.95 13.97
C GLU A 51 -0.47 7.98 13.71
N LYS A 52 -0.08 7.19 14.71
CA LYS A 52 0.97 6.16 14.54
C LYS A 52 0.53 5.08 13.56
N PHE A 53 -0.74 4.66 13.65
CA PHE A 53 -1.36 3.72 12.74
C PHE A 53 -1.38 4.25 11.30
N LEU A 54 -1.80 5.50 11.10
CA LEU A 54 -1.83 6.15 9.80
C LEU A 54 -0.42 6.33 9.22
N TYR A 55 0.60 6.55 10.07
CA TYR A 55 1.98 6.66 9.62
C TYR A 55 2.49 5.34 9.03
N GLY A 56 2.23 4.21 9.69
CA GLY A 56 2.53 2.89 9.15
C GLY A 56 1.79 2.61 7.84
N SER A 57 0.52 3.00 7.76
CA SER A 57 -0.31 2.87 6.56
C SER A 57 0.23 3.69 5.39
N SER A 58 0.73 4.89 5.62
CA SER A 58 1.27 5.75 4.55
C SER A 58 2.50 5.14 3.89
N MET A 59 3.39 4.51 4.65
CA MET A 59 4.59 3.88 4.11
C MET A 59 4.25 2.72 3.16
N THR A 60 3.27 1.91 3.52
CA THR A 60 2.82 0.81 2.66
C THR A 60 2.13 1.30 1.38
N ILE A 61 1.35 2.37 1.47
CA ILE A 61 0.74 3.04 0.32
C ILE A 61 1.82 3.61 -0.61
N ILE A 62 2.82 4.30 -0.06
CA ILE A 62 3.94 4.85 -0.83
C ILE A 62 4.69 3.74 -1.57
N ALA A 63 4.94 2.60 -0.91
CA ALA A 63 5.58 1.45 -1.55
C ALA A 63 4.76 0.93 -2.73
N PHE A 64 3.44 0.74 -2.56
CA PHE A 64 2.54 0.30 -3.62
C PHE A 64 2.49 1.27 -4.80
N LEU A 65 2.32 2.56 -4.52
CA LEU A 65 2.28 3.60 -5.55
C LEU A 65 3.59 3.66 -6.34
N SER A 66 4.72 3.61 -5.65
CA SER A 66 6.05 3.66 -6.29
C SER A 66 6.28 2.46 -7.20
N LEU A 67 5.93 1.26 -6.78
CA LEU A 67 6.02 0.04 -7.58
C LEU A 67 5.10 0.12 -8.81
N THR A 68 3.86 0.56 -8.64
CA THR A 68 2.88 0.66 -9.72
C THR A 68 3.29 1.72 -10.75
N LEU A 69 3.74 2.89 -10.29
CA LEU A 69 4.22 3.97 -11.17
C LEU A 69 5.48 3.58 -11.94
N ALA A 70 6.40 2.84 -11.30
CA ALA A 70 7.64 2.38 -11.91
C ALA A 70 7.43 1.26 -12.93
N THR A 71 6.30 0.53 -12.87
CA THR A 71 6.03 -0.63 -13.74
C THR A 71 6.07 -0.21 -15.21
N PRO A 72 6.94 -0.83 -16.02
CA PRO A 72 7.08 -0.50 -17.42
C PRO A 72 5.88 -0.99 -18.24
N LYS A 73 5.73 -0.42 -19.46
CA LYS A 73 4.72 -0.82 -20.45
C LYS A 73 3.25 -0.68 -20.04
N VAL A 74 2.95 -0.23 -18.84
CA VAL A 74 1.58 0.08 -18.41
C VAL A 74 1.24 1.49 -18.82
N THR A 75 0.15 1.67 -19.54
CA THR A 75 -0.34 2.99 -19.96
C THR A 75 -0.85 3.79 -18.74
N ILE A 76 -0.82 5.12 -18.83
CA ILE A 76 -1.24 6.00 -17.73
C ILE A 76 -2.65 5.69 -17.23
N PRO A 77 -3.69 5.52 -18.09
CA PRO A 77 -5.04 5.22 -17.61
C PRO A 77 -5.12 3.87 -16.89
N LYS A 78 -4.36 2.87 -17.36
CA LYS A 78 -4.29 1.57 -16.64
C LYS A 78 -3.60 1.71 -15.29
N LYS A 79 -2.52 2.50 -15.18
CA LYS A 79 -1.87 2.80 -13.90
C LYS A 79 -2.85 3.45 -12.92
N ALA A 80 -3.62 4.44 -13.39
CA ALA A 80 -4.62 5.10 -12.58
C ALA A 80 -5.67 4.11 -12.05
N GLY A 81 -6.17 3.20 -12.90
CA GLY A 81 -7.09 2.14 -12.48
C GLY A 81 -6.49 1.17 -11.46
N LEU A 82 -5.22 0.74 -11.66
CA LEU A 82 -4.50 -0.12 -10.71
C LEU A 82 -4.30 0.58 -9.36
N ILE A 83 -3.93 1.87 -9.38
CA ILE A 83 -3.78 2.68 -8.18
C ILE A 83 -5.12 2.81 -7.45
N ALA A 84 -6.20 3.16 -8.15
CA ALA A 84 -7.52 3.29 -7.55
C ALA A 84 -7.99 1.97 -6.92
N GLY A 85 -7.83 0.84 -7.62
CA GLY A 85 -8.15 -0.48 -7.09
C GLY A 85 -7.33 -0.85 -5.87
N GLY A 86 -6.01 -0.66 -5.92
CA GLY A 86 -5.13 -0.90 -4.78
C GLY A 86 -5.45 -0.02 -3.58
N MET A 87 -5.70 1.27 -3.80
CA MET A 87 -6.11 2.21 -2.74
C MET A 87 -7.44 1.79 -2.09
N ALA A 88 -8.40 1.30 -2.89
CA ALA A 88 -9.66 0.77 -2.35
C ALA A 88 -9.42 -0.44 -1.44
N VAL A 89 -8.52 -1.35 -1.82
CA VAL A 89 -8.16 -2.51 -0.97
C VAL A 89 -7.49 -2.04 0.33
N PHE A 90 -6.51 -1.12 0.26
CA PHE A 90 -5.91 -0.57 1.47
C PHE A 90 -6.95 0.07 2.39
N PHE A 91 -7.85 0.87 1.81
CA PHE A 91 -8.92 1.52 2.55
C PHE A 91 -9.84 0.50 3.24
N LEU A 92 -10.27 -0.54 2.55
CA LEU A 92 -11.12 -1.59 3.12
C LEU A 92 -10.42 -2.35 4.25
N VAL A 93 -9.15 -2.72 4.06
CA VAL A 93 -8.35 -3.39 5.08
C VAL A 93 -8.22 -2.52 6.34
N ASP A 94 -7.93 -1.23 6.17
CA ASP A 94 -7.80 -0.30 7.28
C ASP A 94 -9.15 -0.03 7.96
N LEU A 95 -10.23 0.09 7.19
CA LEU A 95 -11.57 0.27 7.72
C LEU A 95 -11.99 -0.93 8.58
N VAL A 96 -11.78 -2.15 8.07
CA VAL A 96 -12.08 -3.39 8.81
C VAL A 96 -11.25 -3.46 10.08
N PHE A 97 -9.96 -3.15 10.01
CA PHE A 97 -9.09 -3.18 11.18
C PHE A 97 -9.51 -2.15 12.24
N VAL A 98 -9.78 -0.92 11.84
CA VAL A 98 -10.28 0.13 12.76
C VAL A 98 -11.59 -0.30 13.40
N GLN A 99 -12.49 -0.89 12.61
CA GLN A 99 -13.83 -1.26 13.07
C GLN A 99 -13.83 -2.46 14.02
N TYR A 100 -13.08 -3.50 13.69
CA TYR A 100 -13.16 -4.79 14.40
C TYR A 100 -12.03 -5.01 15.41
N VAL A 101 -10.93 -4.25 15.31
CA VAL A 101 -9.79 -4.41 16.19
C VAL A 101 -9.61 -3.19 17.11
N ILE A 102 -9.42 -2.01 16.54
CA ILE A 102 -9.13 -0.82 17.37
C ILE A 102 -10.35 -0.48 18.24
N TYR A 103 -11.54 -0.57 17.70
CA TYR A 103 -12.74 -0.13 18.39
C TYR A 103 -13.18 -1.03 19.54
N PRO A 104 -13.36 -2.35 19.38
CA PRO A 104 -13.77 -3.23 20.47
C PRO A 104 -12.75 -3.27 21.61
N PHE A 105 -11.47 -3.18 21.29
CA PHE A 105 -10.37 -3.32 22.25
C PHE A 105 -9.92 -2.02 22.91
N ARG A 106 -10.59 -0.90 22.62
CA ARG A 106 -10.28 0.40 23.24
C ARG A 106 -10.36 0.39 24.77
N ARG A 107 -11.11 -0.55 25.35
CA ARG A 107 -11.31 -0.73 26.80
C ARG A 107 -10.54 -1.90 27.40
N ALA A 108 -9.94 -2.75 26.57
CA ALA A 108 -9.13 -3.87 27.01
C ALA A 108 -7.66 -3.46 27.14
N PRO A 109 -6.92 -3.99 28.12
CA PRO A 109 -5.49 -3.78 28.21
C PRO A 109 -4.82 -4.26 26.92
N LEU A 110 -3.86 -3.48 26.42
CA LEU A 110 -3.13 -3.72 25.16
C LEU A 110 -2.42 -5.08 25.13
N ASP A 111 -2.12 -5.65 26.30
CA ASP A 111 -1.37 -6.89 26.44
C ASP A 111 -2.09 -8.12 25.86
N GLU A 112 -3.43 -8.14 25.90
CA GLU A 112 -4.19 -9.31 25.40
C GLU A 112 -4.29 -9.36 23.87
N ASN A 113 -4.02 -8.26 23.16
CA ASN A 113 -4.25 -8.14 21.71
C ASN A 113 -2.98 -7.90 20.91
N HIS A 114 -1.81 -8.00 21.51
CA HIS A 114 -0.53 -7.77 20.87
C HIS A 114 -0.38 -8.59 19.58
N LEU A 115 -0.78 -9.85 19.61
CA LEU A 115 -0.69 -10.77 18.46
C LEU A 115 -1.55 -10.31 17.26
N VAL A 116 -2.75 -9.76 17.51
CA VAL A 116 -3.63 -9.27 16.43
C VAL A 116 -3.04 -8.04 15.76
N TYR A 117 -2.46 -7.14 16.55
CA TYR A 117 -1.76 -5.97 16.02
C TYR A 117 -0.53 -6.37 15.20
N GLU A 118 0.29 -7.30 15.70
CA GLU A 118 1.45 -7.79 14.97
C GLU A 118 1.06 -8.46 13.66
N LEU A 119 0.06 -9.31 13.68
CA LEU A 119 -0.47 -9.98 12.48
C LEU A 119 -0.96 -8.97 11.44
N TYR A 120 -1.71 -7.96 11.88
CA TYR A 120 -2.15 -6.88 11.00
C TYR A 120 -0.98 -6.15 10.37
N PHE A 121 0.03 -5.77 11.15
CA PHE A 121 1.22 -5.10 10.62
C PHE A 121 1.97 -5.99 9.63
N CYS A 122 2.17 -7.26 9.93
CA CYS A 122 2.78 -8.21 9.01
C CYS A 122 2.02 -8.30 7.67
N ILE A 123 0.70 -8.47 7.73
CA ILE A 123 -0.16 -8.49 6.54
C ILE A 123 -0.03 -7.18 5.78
N LYS A 124 -0.09 -6.05 6.48
CA LYS A 124 -0.03 -4.73 5.89
C LYS A 124 1.30 -4.44 5.19
N TRP A 125 2.42 -4.90 5.73
CA TRP A 125 3.73 -4.76 5.11
C TRP A 125 3.88 -5.61 3.84
N LEU A 126 3.25 -6.77 3.78
CA LEU A 126 3.26 -7.65 2.61
C LEU A 126 2.27 -7.20 1.53
N LEU A 127 1.17 -6.56 1.92
CA LEU A 127 0.05 -6.18 1.05
C LEU A 127 0.47 -5.39 -0.20
N PRO A 128 1.34 -4.35 -0.14
CA PRO A 128 1.75 -3.60 -1.32
C PRO A 128 2.45 -4.47 -2.37
N PHE A 129 3.26 -5.43 -1.95
CA PHE A 129 3.95 -6.34 -2.85
C PHE A 129 3.00 -7.36 -3.46
N LEU A 130 2.10 -7.94 -2.66
CA LEU A 130 1.09 -8.88 -3.13
C LEU A 130 0.15 -8.23 -4.13
N LEU A 131 -0.38 -7.04 -3.82
CA LEU A 131 -1.24 -6.28 -4.73
C LEU A 131 -0.49 -5.91 -6.01
N TRP A 132 0.73 -5.43 -5.90
CA TRP A 132 1.52 -5.08 -7.06
C TRP A 132 1.81 -6.29 -7.94
N ILE A 133 2.22 -7.42 -7.37
CA ILE A 133 2.47 -8.65 -8.13
C ILE A 133 1.19 -9.12 -8.83
N THR A 134 0.08 -9.24 -8.11
CA THR A 134 -1.19 -9.73 -8.68
C THR A 134 -1.73 -8.81 -9.76
N MET A 135 -1.72 -7.51 -9.54
CA MET A 135 -2.27 -6.54 -10.48
C MET A 135 -1.35 -6.27 -11.68
N CYS A 136 -0.04 -6.34 -11.49
CA CYS A 136 0.94 -6.06 -12.53
C CYS A 136 1.55 -7.31 -13.16
N TYR A 137 1.14 -8.52 -12.75
CA TYR A 137 1.68 -9.78 -13.23
C TYR A 137 1.85 -9.86 -14.76
N PRO A 138 0.86 -9.49 -15.59
CA PRO A 138 0.98 -9.54 -17.04
C PRO A 138 2.13 -8.68 -17.61
N PHE A 139 2.55 -7.65 -16.88
CA PHE A 139 3.57 -6.68 -17.29
C PHE A 139 4.95 -7.01 -16.72
N LEU A 140 5.03 -7.94 -15.76
CA LEU A 140 6.27 -8.33 -15.09
C LEU A 140 7.10 -9.33 -15.89
N GLY A 141 6.47 -10.07 -16.80
CA GLY A 141 7.13 -11.07 -17.63
C GLY A 141 8.41 -10.56 -18.30
N ASP A 142 8.35 -9.35 -18.84
CA ASP A 142 9.49 -8.74 -19.51
C ASP A 142 10.62 -8.28 -18.55
N LEU A 143 10.31 -8.04 -17.28
CA LEU A 143 11.33 -7.71 -16.28
C LEU A 143 12.14 -8.94 -15.85
N PHE A 144 11.51 -10.12 -15.87
CA PHE A 144 12.09 -11.34 -15.31
C PHE A 144 12.55 -12.35 -16.40
N ILE A 145 11.92 -12.39 -17.57
CA ILE A 145 12.10 -13.45 -18.59
C ILE A 145 13.19 -13.11 -19.63
N THR A 146 13.77 -11.92 -19.64
CA THR A 146 14.77 -11.49 -20.65
C THR A 146 16.04 -12.36 -20.67
N ARG A 147 16.18 -13.37 -19.86
CA ARG A 147 17.38 -14.20 -19.74
C ARG A 147 17.41 -15.43 -20.67
N GLN A 148 16.27 -15.88 -21.20
CA GLN A 148 16.24 -17.14 -21.97
C GLN A 148 16.46 -16.99 -23.47
N LYS A 149 16.40 -15.78 -24.04
CA LYS A 149 16.55 -15.60 -25.49
C LYS A 149 17.99 -15.44 -25.96
N THR A 150 18.93 -15.16 -25.07
CA THR A 150 20.35 -14.93 -25.43
C THR A 150 21.22 -16.17 -25.40
N GLU A 151 20.75 -17.29 -24.81
CA GLU A 151 21.52 -18.54 -24.74
C GLU A 151 21.19 -19.57 -25.83
N LYS A 152 20.23 -19.27 -26.73
CA LYS A 152 19.88 -20.16 -27.86
C LYS A 152 20.48 -19.78 -29.20
N VAL A 153 21.38 -18.82 -29.25
CA VAL A 153 22.05 -18.37 -30.48
C VAL A 153 23.58 -18.28 -30.27
N ALA A 154 24.14 -19.23 -29.58
CA ALA A 154 25.57 -19.44 -29.56
C ALA A 154 25.88 -20.92 -29.82
#